data_e3f4b4133395efa02f6061c69153a8c0
#
_entry.id   e3f4b4133395efa02f6061c69153a8c0
#
_cell.length_a   1.000
_cell.length_b   1.000
_cell.length_c   1.000
_cell.angle_alpha   90.00
_cell.angle_beta   90.00
_cell.angle_gamma   90.00
#
_symmetry.space_group_name_H-M   'P 1'
#
loop_
_entity.id
_entity.type
_entity.pdbx_description
1 polymer ?
#
loop_
_entity_poly.entity_id
_entity_poly.type
_entity_poly.pdbx_seq_one_letter_code
_entity_poly.pdbx_strand_id
1 'polypeptide(L)'
;MPRPYTYSRALLLLAILSAPALHAADAVSDPWEPLNRKTFAFNEFLDRNFLKPVAEGYQAVTPEPVDTSVTHFFSNLHEVPSFVNHVAQARPKDAATDLGRFIINTTVGVLGLFDVASKLGMEQKRSDFGLTLGRWGMGSGPYLVLPFLGPSSLRDATGQATDVFSYPVFYLESQSEIPMRALEIVDGRADLLETEKLITGDRYVFLRNLYLQRREFLLGGQVAEPDFDEGFDEEF
;
A
#
# COMPACT_ATOMS: atom_id res chain seq x y z
N MET A 1 5.64 -22.55 11.16
CA MET A 1 6.66 -22.24 10.10
C MET A 1 6.49 -20.78 9.72
N PRO A 2 7.54 -19.96 9.64
CA PRO A 2 7.38 -18.54 9.32
C PRO A 2 6.89 -18.37 7.88
N ARG A 3 6.01 -17.38 7.66
CA ARG A 3 5.36 -17.06 6.39
C ARG A 3 6.39 -16.62 5.35
N PRO A 4 6.66 -17.34 4.26
CA PRO A 4 7.69 -16.95 3.28
C PRO A 4 7.34 -15.66 2.50
N TYR A 5 6.07 -15.25 2.47
CA TYR A 5 5.61 -14.06 1.74
C TYR A 5 5.57 -12.79 2.60
N THR A 6 5.51 -12.91 3.91
CA THR A 6 5.62 -11.77 4.84
C THR A 6 7.02 -11.16 4.78
N TYR A 7 8.05 -11.95 4.44
CA TYR A 7 9.43 -11.45 4.38
C TYR A 7 9.67 -10.46 3.24
N SER A 8 9.03 -10.62 2.07
CA SER A 8 9.20 -9.65 0.98
C SER A 8 8.52 -8.31 1.29
N ARG A 9 7.35 -8.33 1.94
CA ARG A 9 6.65 -7.11 2.36
C ARG A 9 7.30 -6.49 3.61
N ALA A 10 7.69 -7.33 4.57
CA ALA A 10 8.41 -6.92 5.78
C ALA A 10 9.84 -6.45 5.46
N LEU A 11 10.55 -7.05 4.50
CA LEU A 11 11.88 -6.60 4.07
C LEU A 11 11.83 -5.26 3.35
N LEU A 12 10.81 -4.99 2.53
CA LEU A 12 10.60 -3.67 1.96
C LEU A 12 10.26 -2.61 3.03
N LEU A 13 9.47 -2.98 4.03
CA LEU A 13 9.18 -2.10 5.17
C LEU A 13 10.40 -1.99 6.12
N LEU A 14 11.16 -3.07 6.32
CA LEU A 14 12.36 -3.04 7.16
C LEU A 14 13.50 -2.23 6.51
N ALA A 15 13.67 -2.29 5.20
CA ALA A 15 14.62 -1.45 4.46
C ALA A 15 14.27 0.05 4.57
N ILE A 16 12.97 0.38 4.73
CA ILE A 16 12.50 1.75 4.95
C ILE A 16 12.64 2.16 6.44
N LEU A 17 12.52 1.19 7.36
CA LEU A 17 12.60 1.43 8.82
C LEU A 17 14.04 1.59 9.33
N SER A 18 15.05 1.11 8.59
CA SER A 18 16.46 1.29 8.93
C SER A 18 17.04 2.63 8.45
N ALA A 19 16.22 3.50 7.84
CA ALA A 19 16.67 4.84 7.51
C ALA A 19 17.03 5.61 8.79
N PRO A 20 18.26 6.13 8.93
CA PRO A 20 18.62 6.98 10.06
C PRO A 20 17.66 8.18 10.08
N ALA A 21 17.38 8.68 11.27
CA ALA A 21 16.59 9.89 11.46
C ALA A 21 17.11 10.97 10.51
N LEU A 22 16.35 11.28 9.46
CA LEU A 22 16.70 12.31 8.49
C LEU A 22 17.06 13.59 9.26
N HIS A 23 18.32 13.93 9.27
CA HIS A 23 18.73 15.28 9.55
C HIS A 23 18.06 16.16 8.51
N ALA A 24 17.44 17.22 8.98
CA ALA A 24 16.74 18.29 8.30
C ALA A 24 17.12 18.52 6.81
N ALA A 25 16.87 17.55 5.96
CA ALA A 25 16.78 17.74 4.54
C ALA A 25 15.34 18.16 4.25
N ASP A 26 15.16 19.37 3.79
CA ASP A 26 13.96 20.05 3.34
C ASP A 26 12.67 19.52 4.00
N ALA A 27 12.21 20.28 4.99
CA ALA A 27 10.94 19.98 5.67
C ALA A 27 9.88 19.70 4.59
N VAL A 28 9.45 18.45 4.49
CA VAL A 28 8.39 18.04 3.56
C VAL A 28 7.27 19.05 3.72
N SER A 29 7.00 19.81 2.67
CA SER A 29 6.03 20.89 2.71
C SER A 29 4.65 20.29 2.96
N ASP A 30 4.18 20.39 4.21
CA ASP A 30 2.84 20.01 4.62
C ASP A 30 2.08 21.28 5.03
N PRO A 31 1.65 22.08 4.05
CA PRO A 31 1.00 23.37 4.33
C PRO A 31 -0.34 23.20 5.05
N TRP A 32 -0.91 22.01 5.04
CA TRP A 32 -2.18 21.70 5.68
C TRP A 32 -2.03 20.80 6.93
N GLU A 33 -0.83 20.74 7.52
CA GLU A 33 -0.56 19.93 8.70
C GLU A 33 -1.61 20.08 9.83
N PRO A 34 -2.08 21.29 10.20
CA PRO A 34 -3.10 21.42 11.25
C PRO A 34 -4.42 20.75 10.91
N LEU A 35 -4.82 20.75 9.63
CA LEU A 35 -6.02 20.05 9.14
C LEU A 35 -5.75 18.54 9.05
N ASN A 36 -4.63 18.17 8.47
CA ASN A 36 -4.22 16.78 8.30
C ASN A 36 -4.12 16.05 9.63
N ARG A 37 -3.57 16.68 10.67
CA ARG A 37 -3.53 16.11 12.04
C ARG A 37 -4.92 15.90 12.65
N LYS A 38 -5.89 16.78 12.39
CA LYS A 38 -7.27 16.59 12.86
C LYS A 38 -7.95 15.41 12.17
N THR A 39 -7.79 15.31 10.85
CA THR A 39 -8.33 14.18 10.08
C THR A 39 -7.62 12.87 10.46
N PHE A 40 -6.31 12.93 10.68
CA PHE A 40 -5.53 11.79 11.17
C PHE A 40 -6.04 11.32 12.55
N ALA A 41 -6.24 12.25 13.51
CA ALA A 41 -6.78 11.91 14.83
C ALA A 41 -8.18 11.30 14.75
N PHE A 42 -9.02 11.78 13.83
CA PHE A 42 -10.32 11.18 13.55
C PHE A 42 -10.18 9.74 13.02
N ASN A 43 -9.31 9.51 12.03
CA ASN A 43 -9.05 8.18 11.49
C ASN A 43 -8.47 7.22 12.56
N GLU A 44 -7.55 7.70 13.40
CA GLU A 44 -6.99 6.96 14.53
C GLU A 44 -8.06 6.59 15.56
N PHE A 45 -9.00 7.51 15.83
CA PHE A 45 -10.13 7.22 16.72
C PHE A 45 -10.99 6.07 16.16
N LEU A 46 -11.32 6.12 14.87
CA LEU A 46 -12.10 5.08 14.21
C LEU A 46 -11.35 3.74 14.16
N ASP A 47 -10.07 3.78 13.81
CA ASP A 47 -9.24 2.58 13.79
C ASP A 47 -9.19 1.91 15.16
N ARG A 48 -8.83 2.65 16.19
CA ARG A 48 -8.66 2.13 17.56
C ARG A 48 -9.94 1.56 18.15
N ASN A 49 -11.09 2.20 17.89
CA ASN A 49 -12.34 1.83 18.56
C ASN A 49 -13.18 0.84 17.74
N PHE A 50 -12.96 0.74 16.43
CA PHE A 50 -13.79 -0.08 15.55
C PHE A 50 -12.96 -1.02 14.69
N LEU A 51 -12.09 -0.50 13.80
CA LEU A 51 -11.45 -1.32 12.80
C LEU A 51 -10.43 -2.28 13.40
N LYS A 52 -9.58 -1.81 14.31
CA LYS A 52 -8.56 -2.62 14.96
C LYS A 52 -9.16 -3.77 15.79
N PRO A 53 -10.17 -3.58 16.66
CA PRO A 53 -10.81 -4.69 17.37
C PRO A 53 -11.43 -5.73 16.42
N VAL A 54 -12.03 -5.27 15.31
CA VAL A 54 -12.59 -6.18 14.30
C VAL A 54 -11.48 -6.97 13.59
N ALA A 55 -10.38 -6.32 13.24
CA ALA A 55 -9.21 -6.97 12.62
C ALA A 55 -8.52 -7.97 13.56
N GLU A 56 -8.40 -7.65 14.85
CA GLU A 56 -7.90 -8.58 15.88
C GLU A 56 -8.83 -9.80 16.02
N GLY A 57 -10.15 -9.57 16.03
CA GLY A 57 -11.15 -10.63 16.04
C GLY A 57 -11.08 -11.50 14.80
N TYR A 58 -10.96 -10.91 13.62
CA TYR A 58 -10.76 -11.61 12.34
C TYR A 58 -9.51 -12.49 12.38
N GLN A 59 -8.37 -11.94 12.80
CA GLN A 59 -7.11 -12.69 12.90
C GLN A 59 -7.19 -13.85 13.92
N ALA A 60 -7.95 -13.66 15.01
CA ALA A 60 -8.09 -14.70 16.05
C ALA A 60 -8.91 -15.91 15.57
N VAL A 61 -9.88 -15.72 14.67
CA VAL A 61 -10.78 -16.79 14.21
C VAL A 61 -10.43 -17.33 12.82
N THR A 62 -9.61 -16.61 12.04
CA THR A 62 -9.26 -16.96 10.67
C THR A 62 -7.93 -17.73 10.64
N PRO A 63 -7.92 -19.02 10.26
CA PRO A 63 -6.67 -19.76 10.10
C PRO A 63 -5.78 -19.12 9.01
N GLU A 64 -4.46 -19.17 9.22
CA GLU A 64 -3.46 -18.58 8.30
C GLU A 64 -3.66 -18.94 6.82
N PRO A 65 -4.00 -20.19 6.42
CA PRO A 65 -4.24 -20.48 4.99
C PRO A 65 -5.46 -19.77 4.41
N VAL A 66 -6.49 -19.54 5.23
CA VAL A 66 -7.72 -18.83 4.80
C VAL A 66 -7.42 -17.34 4.67
N ASP A 67 -6.78 -16.73 5.66
CA ASP A 67 -6.31 -15.34 5.66
C ASP A 67 -5.46 -15.05 4.40
N THR A 68 -4.44 -15.87 4.17
CA THR A 68 -3.59 -15.78 2.97
C THR A 68 -4.40 -15.87 1.67
N SER A 69 -5.42 -16.73 1.62
CA SER A 69 -6.27 -16.86 0.43
C SER A 69 -7.13 -15.63 0.20
N VAL A 70 -7.65 -15.01 1.26
CA VAL A 70 -8.41 -13.75 1.17
C VAL A 70 -7.51 -12.62 0.65
N THR A 71 -6.31 -12.48 1.20
CA THR A 71 -5.31 -11.51 0.73
C THR A 71 -4.95 -11.73 -0.74
N HIS A 72 -4.75 -12.98 -1.17
CA HIS A 72 -4.47 -13.31 -2.59
C HIS A 72 -5.64 -12.96 -3.49
N PHE A 73 -6.87 -13.25 -3.06
CA PHE A 73 -8.08 -12.94 -3.82
C PHE A 73 -8.19 -11.43 -4.10
N PHE A 74 -8.10 -10.58 -3.07
CA PHE A 74 -8.13 -9.13 -3.28
C PHE A 74 -6.92 -8.63 -4.06
N SER A 75 -5.74 -9.21 -3.83
CA SER A 75 -4.54 -8.92 -4.61
C SER A 75 -4.74 -9.20 -6.09
N ASN A 76 -5.42 -10.30 -6.45
CA ASN A 76 -5.76 -10.63 -7.83
C ASN A 76 -6.75 -9.64 -8.45
N LEU A 77 -7.75 -9.17 -7.70
CA LEU A 77 -8.65 -8.11 -8.17
C LEU A 77 -7.93 -6.80 -8.45
N HIS A 78 -6.89 -6.47 -7.69
CA HIS A 78 -6.06 -5.29 -7.90
C HIS A 78 -5.13 -5.37 -9.12
N GLU A 79 -4.97 -6.54 -9.75
CA GLU A 79 -4.26 -6.63 -11.04
C GLU A 79 -5.01 -5.87 -12.15
N VAL A 80 -6.36 -5.76 -12.06
CA VAL A 80 -7.15 -5.07 -13.09
C VAL A 80 -6.87 -3.56 -13.13
N PRO A 81 -6.99 -2.79 -12.04
CA PRO A 81 -6.58 -1.38 -12.05
C PRO A 81 -5.09 -1.21 -12.33
N SER A 82 -4.21 -2.10 -11.86
CA SER A 82 -2.78 -2.05 -12.19
C SER A 82 -2.55 -2.18 -13.68
N PHE A 83 -3.19 -3.15 -14.34
CA PHE A 83 -3.15 -3.32 -15.79
C PHE A 83 -3.57 -2.05 -16.55
N VAL A 84 -4.73 -1.48 -16.20
CA VAL A 84 -5.24 -0.25 -16.84
C VAL A 84 -4.22 0.88 -16.70
N ASN A 85 -3.66 1.05 -15.51
CA ASN A 85 -2.68 2.08 -15.22
C ASN A 85 -1.34 1.83 -15.93
N HIS A 86 -0.84 0.60 -16.02
CA HIS A 86 0.37 0.30 -16.77
C HIS A 86 0.20 0.52 -18.28
N VAL A 87 -1.00 0.23 -18.84
CA VAL A 87 -1.33 0.59 -20.22
C VAL A 87 -1.30 2.11 -20.40
N ALA A 88 -1.95 2.87 -19.51
CA ALA A 88 -1.98 4.34 -19.56
C ALA A 88 -0.58 4.97 -19.39
N GLN A 89 0.34 4.28 -18.72
CA GLN A 89 1.73 4.68 -18.55
C GLN A 89 2.65 4.24 -19.70
N ALA A 90 2.13 3.62 -20.76
CA ALA A 90 2.91 3.03 -21.84
C ALA A 90 3.97 2.02 -21.37
N ARG A 91 3.63 1.19 -20.38
CA ARG A 91 4.47 0.12 -19.80
C ARG A 91 3.97 -1.27 -20.21
N PRO A 92 4.12 -1.67 -21.47
CA PRO A 92 3.50 -2.89 -21.99
C PRO A 92 3.99 -4.18 -21.32
N LYS A 93 5.22 -4.22 -20.83
CA LYS A 93 5.76 -5.39 -20.11
C LYS A 93 5.05 -5.59 -18.77
N ASP A 94 4.89 -4.51 -17.99
CA ASP A 94 4.22 -4.58 -16.70
C ASP A 94 2.72 -4.85 -16.89
N ALA A 95 2.08 -4.21 -17.87
CA ALA A 95 0.69 -4.49 -18.22
C ALA A 95 0.48 -5.96 -18.63
N ALA A 96 1.38 -6.52 -19.45
CA ALA A 96 1.30 -7.94 -19.81
C ALA A 96 1.49 -8.86 -18.60
N THR A 97 2.34 -8.47 -17.65
CA THR A 97 2.51 -9.18 -16.38
C THR A 97 1.25 -9.16 -15.54
N ASP A 98 0.62 -8.00 -15.33
CA ASP A 98 -0.63 -7.88 -14.58
C ASP A 98 -1.76 -8.71 -15.19
N LEU A 99 -1.93 -8.62 -16.52
CA LEU A 99 -2.92 -9.41 -17.24
C LEU A 99 -2.64 -10.93 -17.11
N GLY A 100 -1.40 -11.34 -17.25
CA GLY A 100 -0.97 -12.73 -17.10
C GLY A 100 -1.23 -13.24 -15.69
N ARG A 101 -0.89 -12.45 -14.66
CA ARG A 101 -1.16 -12.76 -13.27
C ARG A 101 -2.66 -12.92 -13.02
N PHE A 102 -3.46 -11.94 -13.47
CA PHE A 102 -4.91 -12.00 -13.32
C PHE A 102 -5.50 -13.28 -13.94
N ILE A 103 -5.12 -13.62 -15.18
CA ILE A 103 -5.61 -14.81 -15.88
C ILE A 103 -5.19 -16.10 -15.16
N ILE A 104 -3.91 -16.23 -14.82
CA ILE A 104 -3.36 -17.44 -14.17
C ILE A 104 -3.97 -17.62 -12.80
N ASN A 105 -4.01 -16.58 -11.98
CA ASN A 105 -4.54 -16.66 -10.63
C ASN A 105 -6.06 -16.86 -10.63
N THR A 106 -6.79 -16.27 -11.57
CA THR A 106 -8.23 -16.48 -11.68
C THR A 106 -8.58 -17.91 -12.14
N THR A 107 -7.82 -18.49 -13.08
CA THR A 107 -8.11 -19.80 -13.63
C THR A 107 -7.46 -20.94 -12.84
N VAL A 108 -6.13 -20.98 -12.79
CA VAL A 108 -5.37 -22.02 -12.09
C VAL A 108 -5.35 -21.79 -10.59
N GLY A 109 -5.34 -20.50 -10.15
CA GLY A 109 -5.36 -20.10 -8.75
C GLY A 109 -6.75 -20.05 -8.13
N VAL A 110 -7.78 -20.61 -8.79
CA VAL A 110 -9.18 -20.71 -8.29
C VAL A 110 -9.70 -19.33 -7.86
N LEU A 111 -10.05 -18.50 -8.84
CA LEU A 111 -10.53 -17.11 -8.64
C LEU A 111 -9.54 -16.20 -7.86
N GLY A 112 -8.26 -16.54 -7.85
CA GLY A 112 -7.23 -15.76 -7.16
C GLY A 112 -6.97 -16.17 -5.71
N LEU A 113 -7.61 -17.21 -5.18
CA LEU A 113 -7.34 -17.72 -3.84
C LEU A 113 -5.89 -18.23 -3.67
N PHE A 114 -5.25 -18.64 -4.77
CA PHE A 114 -3.86 -19.07 -4.79
C PHE A 114 -3.05 -18.20 -5.75
N ASP A 115 -1.96 -17.61 -5.28
CA ASP A 115 -1.05 -16.85 -6.14
C ASP A 115 -0.08 -17.80 -6.86
N VAL A 116 -0.57 -18.39 -7.95
CA VAL A 116 0.20 -19.28 -8.83
C VAL A 116 1.18 -18.48 -9.67
N ALA A 117 0.81 -17.28 -10.09
CA ALA A 117 1.63 -16.42 -10.92
C ALA A 117 2.97 -16.06 -10.26
N SER A 118 2.97 -15.76 -8.95
CA SER A 118 4.22 -15.52 -8.20
C SER A 118 5.12 -16.75 -8.15
N LYS A 119 4.54 -17.97 -8.09
CA LYS A 119 5.32 -19.22 -8.15
C LYS A 119 5.95 -19.45 -9.51
N LEU A 120 5.42 -18.84 -10.57
CA LEU A 120 5.98 -18.84 -11.92
C LEU A 120 6.98 -17.70 -12.17
N GLY A 121 7.34 -16.93 -11.14
CA GLY A 121 8.29 -15.82 -11.21
C GLY A 121 7.71 -14.52 -11.76
N MET A 122 6.38 -14.38 -11.83
CA MET A 122 5.72 -13.16 -12.24
C MET A 122 5.55 -12.23 -11.02
N GLU A 123 6.43 -11.26 -10.86
CA GLU A 123 6.37 -10.30 -9.76
C GLU A 123 5.15 -9.37 -9.87
N GLN A 124 4.46 -9.15 -8.75
CA GLN A 124 3.39 -8.17 -8.67
C GLN A 124 3.95 -6.75 -8.59
N LYS A 125 3.48 -5.89 -9.49
CA LYS A 125 3.82 -4.45 -9.50
C LYS A 125 2.54 -3.62 -9.47
N ARG A 126 2.08 -3.29 -8.28
CA ARG A 126 0.86 -2.47 -8.14
C ARG A 126 1.05 -1.07 -8.71
N SER A 127 0.08 -0.63 -9.48
CA SER A 127 -0.01 0.72 -10.02
C SER A 127 -1.41 1.29 -9.81
N ASP A 128 -1.47 2.63 -9.77
CA ASP A 128 -2.70 3.39 -9.59
C ASP A 128 -2.67 4.66 -10.46
N PHE A 129 -3.81 5.34 -10.57
CA PHE A 129 -3.93 6.52 -11.43
C PHE A 129 -3.15 7.72 -10.89
N GLY A 130 -2.92 7.82 -9.57
CA GLY A 130 -2.01 8.81 -8.99
C GLY A 130 -0.58 8.63 -9.49
N LEU A 131 -0.08 7.39 -9.59
CA LEU A 131 1.21 7.08 -10.21
C LEU A 131 1.20 7.38 -11.72
N THR A 132 0.09 7.13 -12.40
CA THR A 132 -0.08 7.44 -13.82
C THR A 132 0.04 8.94 -14.05
N LEU A 133 -0.67 9.75 -13.28
CA LEU A 133 -0.56 11.22 -13.33
C LEU A 133 0.87 11.70 -13.02
N GLY A 134 1.52 11.08 -12.02
CA GLY A 134 2.92 11.38 -11.68
C GLY A 134 3.87 11.10 -12.86
N ARG A 135 3.71 9.98 -13.55
CA ARG A 135 4.50 9.64 -14.75
C ARG A 135 4.22 10.56 -15.94
N TRP A 136 3.02 11.13 -16.01
CA TRP A 136 2.67 12.16 -17.00
C TRP A 136 3.20 13.54 -16.62
N GLY A 137 3.95 13.66 -15.50
CA GLY A 137 4.61 14.89 -15.08
C GLY A 137 3.82 15.73 -14.09
N MET A 138 2.69 15.24 -13.57
CA MET A 138 1.95 15.94 -12.52
C MET A 138 2.68 15.79 -11.18
N GLY A 139 3.05 16.90 -10.55
CA GLY A 139 3.60 16.92 -9.19
C GLY A 139 2.61 16.34 -8.17
N SER A 140 3.10 15.84 -7.04
CA SER A 140 2.23 15.26 -6.00
C SER A 140 1.26 16.28 -5.40
N GLY A 141 1.62 17.57 -5.44
CA GLY A 141 0.89 18.62 -4.73
C GLY A 141 1.03 18.46 -3.21
N PRO A 142 0.25 19.21 -2.42
CA PRO A 142 0.25 19.13 -0.97
C PRO A 142 -0.09 17.73 -0.46
N TYR A 143 0.54 17.36 0.66
CA TYR A 143 0.15 16.17 1.41
C TYR A 143 -1.25 16.35 2.02
N LEU A 144 -2.03 15.29 2.02
CA LEU A 144 -3.39 15.23 2.54
C LEU A 144 -3.60 13.98 3.38
N VAL A 145 -4.39 14.11 4.44
CA VAL A 145 -5.00 12.94 5.09
C VAL A 145 -6.48 12.93 4.76
N LEU A 146 -6.90 11.91 4.04
CA LEU A 146 -8.30 11.74 3.67
C LEU A 146 -9.08 11.04 4.80
N PRO A 147 -10.30 11.51 5.12
CA PRO A 147 -11.16 10.80 6.05
C PRO A 147 -11.38 9.36 5.59
N PHE A 148 -11.26 8.40 6.49
CA PHE A 148 -11.35 6.94 6.28
C PHE A 148 -10.24 6.32 5.39
N LEU A 149 -9.67 7.05 4.44
CA LEU A 149 -8.71 6.54 3.46
C LEU A 149 -7.24 6.73 3.87
N GLY A 150 -6.98 7.64 4.82
CA GLY A 150 -5.64 7.86 5.37
C GLY A 150 -4.72 8.73 4.50
N PRO A 151 -3.39 8.48 4.52
CA PRO A 151 -2.37 9.27 3.82
C PRO A 151 -2.59 9.34 2.31
N SER A 152 -2.48 10.55 1.75
CA SER A 152 -2.64 10.83 0.32
C SER A 152 -1.87 12.09 -0.09
N SER A 153 -1.97 12.47 -1.36
CA SER A 153 -1.59 13.78 -1.88
C SER A 153 -2.73 14.30 -2.76
N LEU A 154 -2.70 15.56 -3.15
CA LEU A 154 -3.74 16.11 -4.02
C LEU A 154 -3.84 15.33 -5.34
N ARG A 155 -2.71 14.99 -5.95
CA ARG A 155 -2.64 14.14 -7.15
C ARG A 155 -3.23 12.76 -6.89
N ASP A 156 -2.80 12.12 -5.81
CA ASP A 156 -3.17 10.72 -5.54
C ASP A 156 -4.63 10.59 -5.10
N ALA A 157 -5.18 11.59 -4.39
CA ALA A 157 -6.60 11.66 -4.08
C ALA A 157 -7.46 11.75 -5.35
N THR A 158 -7.01 12.54 -6.34
CA THR A 158 -7.65 12.60 -7.67
C THR A 158 -7.55 11.24 -8.37
N GLY A 159 -6.39 10.58 -8.27
CA GLY A 159 -6.15 9.24 -8.81
C GLY A 159 -7.08 8.20 -8.22
N GLN A 160 -7.21 8.17 -6.90
CA GLN A 160 -8.08 7.21 -6.20
C GLN A 160 -9.54 7.30 -6.66
N ALA A 161 -10.05 8.52 -6.90
CA ALA A 161 -11.40 8.70 -7.41
C ALA A 161 -11.59 8.09 -8.81
N THR A 162 -10.52 8.03 -9.61
CA THR A 162 -10.53 7.44 -10.95
C THR A 162 -10.38 5.91 -10.90
N ASP A 163 -9.52 5.40 -10.02
CA ASP A 163 -9.24 3.96 -9.90
C ASP A 163 -10.47 3.15 -9.47
N VAL A 164 -11.43 3.76 -8.77
CA VAL A 164 -12.70 3.12 -8.42
C VAL A 164 -13.40 2.52 -9.66
N PHE A 165 -13.34 3.22 -10.81
CA PHE A 165 -13.99 2.76 -12.04
C PHE A 165 -13.28 1.58 -12.73
N SER A 166 -12.04 1.29 -12.39
CA SER A 166 -11.31 0.12 -12.90
C SER A 166 -11.33 -1.06 -11.93
N TYR A 167 -11.81 -0.85 -10.70
CA TYR A 167 -11.82 -1.89 -9.67
C TYR A 167 -13.07 -2.78 -9.78
N PRO A 168 -12.93 -4.10 -10.01
CA PRO A 168 -14.06 -4.98 -10.32
C PRO A 168 -15.18 -4.99 -9.27
N VAL A 169 -14.83 -4.82 -7.98
CA VAL A 169 -15.83 -4.83 -6.89
C VAL A 169 -16.83 -3.68 -7.01
N PHE A 170 -16.47 -2.58 -7.66
CA PHE A 170 -17.36 -1.43 -7.88
C PHE A 170 -18.62 -1.79 -8.71
N TYR A 171 -18.54 -2.82 -9.55
CA TYR A 171 -19.63 -3.25 -10.42
C TYR A 171 -20.54 -4.33 -9.81
N LEU A 172 -20.28 -4.71 -8.57
CA LEU A 172 -21.15 -5.62 -7.85
C LEU A 172 -22.41 -4.88 -7.35
N GLU A 173 -23.48 -5.62 -7.16
CA GLU A 173 -24.65 -5.09 -6.45
C GLU A 173 -24.28 -4.69 -5.02
N SER A 174 -24.90 -3.64 -4.49
CA SER A 174 -24.61 -3.10 -3.15
C SER A 174 -24.65 -4.14 -2.04
N GLN A 175 -25.48 -5.17 -2.18
CA GLN A 175 -25.55 -6.29 -1.22
C GLN A 175 -24.25 -7.10 -1.15
N SER A 176 -23.47 -7.15 -2.23
CA SER A 176 -22.19 -7.87 -2.33
C SER A 176 -20.99 -6.95 -2.27
N GLU A 177 -21.10 -5.72 -2.79
CA GLU A 177 -20.01 -4.75 -2.77
C GLU A 177 -19.60 -4.37 -1.35
N ILE A 178 -20.58 -3.98 -0.51
CA ILE A 178 -20.31 -3.49 0.85
C ILE A 178 -19.59 -4.54 1.71
N PRO A 179 -20.09 -5.78 1.85
CA PRO A 179 -19.38 -6.77 2.66
C PRO A 179 -18.04 -7.17 2.07
N MET A 180 -17.87 -7.16 0.75
CA MET A 180 -16.58 -7.47 0.12
C MET A 180 -15.54 -6.39 0.39
N ARG A 181 -15.91 -5.11 0.29
CA ARG A 181 -15.02 -3.99 0.67
C ARG A 181 -14.71 -3.99 2.17
N ALA A 182 -15.71 -4.30 3.00
CA ALA A 182 -15.49 -4.40 4.43
C ALA A 182 -14.49 -5.51 4.78
N LEU A 183 -14.61 -6.68 4.13
CA LEU A 183 -13.68 -7.78 4.31
C LEU A 183 -12.25 -7.39 3.85
N GLU A 184 -12.12 -6.75 2.68
CA GLU A 184 -10.83 -6.27 2.17
C GLU A 184 -10.14 -5.29 3.15
N ILE A 185 -10.91 -4.37 3.73
CA ILE A 185 -10.40 -3.39 4.70
C ILE A 185 -9.96 -4.10 5.99
N VAL A 186 -10.75 -5.03 6.49
CA VAL A 186 -10.44 -5.79 7.71
C VAL A 186 -9.21 -6.67 7.51
N ASP A 187 -9.14 -7.42 6.40
CA ASP A 187 -8.01 -8.25 6.02
C ASP A 187 -6.71 -7.42 5.91
N GLY A 188 -6.77 -6.33 5.15
CA GLY A 188 -5.61 -5.43 5.02
C GLY A 188 -5.20 -4.78 6.35
N ARG A 189 -6.14 -4.52 7.28
CA ARG A 189 -5.80 -4.01 8.61
C ARG A 189 -5.20 -5.09 9.50
N ALA A 190 -5.67 -6.33 9.40
CA ALA A 190 -5.12 -7.47 10.13
C ALA A 190 -3.65 -7.71 9.75
N ASP A 191 -3.30 -7.62 8.48
CA ASP A 191 -1.92 -7.72 7.99
C ASP A 191 -0.97 -6.69 8.63
N LEU A 192 -1.50 -5.54 9.07
CA LEU A 192 -0.71 -4.45 9.64
C LEU A 192 -0.57 -4.51 11.17
N LEU A 193 -1.29 -5.38 11.88
CA LEU A 193 -1.31 -5.42 13.35
C LEU A 193 0.10 -5.65 13.96
N GLU A 194 0.89 -6.53 13.36
CA GLU A 194 2.25 -6.78 13.85
C GLU A 194 3.21 -5.66 13.45
N THR A 195 3.07 -5.14 12.22
CA THR A 195 3.96 -4.10 11.69
C THR A 195 3.78 -2.76 12.41
N GLU A 196 2.58 -2.44 12.86
CA GLU A 196 2.33 -1.18 13.57
C GLU A 196 3.07 -1.07 14.91
N LYS A 197 3.45 -2.21 15.53
CA LYS A 197 4.24 -2.24 16.77
C LYS A 197 5.65 -1.69 16.60
N LEU A 198 6.13 -1.60 15.37
CA LEU A 198 7.44 -1.05 15.02
C LEU A 198 7.44 0.48 14.90
N ILE A 199 6.25 1.11 14.89
CA ILE A 199 6.14 2.56 14.76
C ILE A 199 6.53 3.21 16.09
N THR A 200 7.56 4.05 16.05
CA THR A 200 8.07 4.81 17.19
C THR A 200 7.96 6.31 16.94
N GLY A 201 7.82 7.09 18.00
CA GLY A 201 7.73 8.55 17.92
C GLY A 201 6.37 9.07 17.45
N ASP A 202 6.37 10.20 16.73
CA ASP A 202 5.15 10.83 16.20
C ASP A 202 4.61 10.00 15.01
N ARG A 203 3.53 9.28 15.26
CA ARG A 203 2.90 8.38 14.27
C ARG A 203 2.42 9.11 13.02
N TYR A 204 1.95 10.35 13.15
CA TYR A 204 1.57 11.17 12.01
C TYR A 204 2.76 11.45 11.10
N VAL A 205 3.86 11.92 11.68
CA VAL A 205 5.09 12.23 10.93
C VAL A 205 5.66 10.98 10.30
N PHE A 206 5.69 9.87 11.03
CA PHE A 206 6.16 8.58 10.52
C PHE A 206 5.38 8.14 9.27
N LEU A 207 4.03 8.09 9.37
CA LEU A 207 3.19 7.62 8.26
C LEU A 207 3.19 8.57 7.07
N ARG A 208 3.28 9.89 7.30
CA ARG A 208 3.46 10.89 6.24
C ARG A 208 4.74 10.63 5.45
N ASN A 209 5.86 10.51 6.16
CA ASN A 209 7.15 10.33 5.51
C ASN A 209 7.24 8.98 4.78
N LEU A 210 6.74 7.90 5.39
CA LEU A 210 6.66 6.59 4.77
C LEU A 210 5.84 6.63 3.48
N TYR A 211 4.67 7.30 3.50
CA TYR A 211 3.83 7.45 2.34
C TYR A 211 4.55 8.18 1.20
N LEU A 212 5.15 9.33 1.50
CA LEU A 212 5.82 10.16 0.49
C LEU A 212 7.04 9.45 -0.12
N GLN A 213 7.88 8.83 0.70
CA GLN A 213 9.03 8.05 0.23
C GLN A 213 8.59 6.89 -0.66
N ARG A 214 7.55 6.14 -0.25
CA ARG A 214 7.02 5.05 -1.07
C ARG A 214 6.50 5.54 -2.41
N ARG A 215 5.79 6.67 -2.45
CA ARG A 215 5.27 7.24 -3.70
C ARG A 215 6.40 7.68 -4.64
N GLU A 216 7.44 8.31 -4.11
CA GLU A 216 8.63 8.69 -4.86
C GLU A 216 9.35 7.47 -5.44
N PHE A 217 9.59 6.46 -4.62
CA PHE A 217 10.18 5.20 -5.06
C PHE A 217 9.38 4.54 -6.21
N LEU A 218 8.06 4.48 -6.12
CA LEU A 218 7.20 3.90 -7.15
C LEU A 218 7.20 4.69 -8.47
N LEU A 219 7.54 5.98 -8.43
CA LEU A 219 7.73 6.80 -9.62
C LEU A 219 9.11 6.64 -10.27
N GLY A 220 10.01 5.87 -9.67
CA GLY A 220 11.37 5.64 -10.14
C GLY A 220 12.39 6.58 -9.50
N GLY A 221 12.02 7.28 -8.40
CA GLY A 221 12.96 7.97 -7.54
C GLY A 221 13.89 6.97 -6.86
N GLN A 222 15.13 7.37 -6.64
CA GLN A 222 16.02 6.59 -5.79
C GLN A 222 15.58 6.80 -4.34
N VAL A 223 15.40 5.71 -3.60
CA VAL A 223 15.44 5.83 -2.13
C VAL A 223 16.86 6.28 -1.84
N ALA A 224 17.03 7.42 -1.16
CA ALA A 224 18.35 7.84 -0.72
C ALA A 224 18.95 6.66 0.06
N GLU A 225 20.00 6.05 -0.49
CA GLU A 225 20.75 5.05 0.26
C GLU A 225 21.23 5.73 1.54
N PRO A 226 21.08 5.09 2.71
CA PRO A 226 21.67 5.63 3.92
C PRO A 226 23.17 5.75 3.69
N ASP A 227 23.70 6.95 3.78
CA ASP A 227 25.14 7.20 3.68
C ASP A 227 25.79 6.63 4.94
N PHE A 228 26.30 5.40 4.86
CA PHE A 228 26.96 4.71 5.95
C PHE A 228 28.45 5.14 6.07
N ASP A 229 28.95 5.98 5.16
CA ASP A 229 30.38 6.37 5.11
C ASP A 229 30.75 7.58 5.97
N GLU A 230 29.77 8.32 6.52
CA GLU A 230 30.08 9.43 7.42
C GLU A 230 29.96 9.00 8.91
N GLY A 231 30.96 8.35 9.47
CA GLY A 231 31.00 8.18 10.92
C GLY A 231 31.90 7.12 11.53
N PHE A 232 32.73 6.45 10.77
CA PHE A 232 33.80 5.61 11.33
C PHE A 232 35.17 6.22 11.07
N ASP A 233 35.41 7.45 11.56
CA ASP A 233 36.77 7.87 11.81
C ASP A 233 37.27 7.10 13.04
N GLU A 234 38.12 6.11 12.77
CA GLU A 234 38.88 5.37 13.78
C GLU A 234 39.76 6.36 14.55
N GLU A 235 39.33 6.84 15.71
CA GLU A 235 40.23 7.30 16.73
C GLU A 235 40.68 6.09 17.57
N PHE A 236 41.85 5.58 17.25
CA PHE A 236 42.70 4.78 18.14
C PHE A 236 43.96 5.56 18.49
#